data_a6c3ea8a300d85226e4a67dc646839bb
#
_entry.id   a6c3ea8a300d85226e4a67dc646839bb
#
_cell.length_a   1.000
_cell.length_b   1.000
_cell.length_c   1.000
_cell.angle_alpha   90.00
_cell.angle_beta   90.00
_cell.angle_gamma   90.00
#
_symmetry.space_group_name_H-M   'P 1'
#
loop_
_entity.id
_entity.type
_entity.pdbx_description
1 polymer ?
#
loop_
_entity_poly.entity_id
_entity_poly.type
_entity_poly.pdbx_seq_one_letter_code
_entity_poly.pdbx_strand_id
1 'polypeptide(L)'
;KMEAQGFDRVGTAEMNHDPFMPLLLAAEHSEKIEVSTGIAVAFARSPMILANLGHDLNAYSKGRMVMGLGSQIRPHITKRFSMPWGAPAPQMKELVQAMRAIWANWYEGEPLRFEGKYYNHTLMTPAFTPEDKEYGAPKVTLAAVGPIMTEVAGEVADGLIIHPFSNEKYIREVTLPAIERGLAKSGRSREDFEIAYTPFIVSGKDEETFEKVKLEAKNRIAFYGSTPAYKNVLGVHGLGDMQFELNKLSKEGRWAEMGEMITDDLLNIMGVMGEPSSLVAEIKSRYGDFTDRTSGGFTFVDTEERVEMIAALRA
;
A
#
# COMPACT_ATOMS: atom_id res chain seq x y z
N LYS A 1 -21.97 -5.08 -3.22
CA LYS A 1 -22.29 -3.64 -3.24
C LYS A 1 -21.19 -2.85 -3.95
N MET A 2 -19.92 -2.91 -3.52
CA MET A 2 -18.81 -2.18 -4.16
C MET A 2 -18.59 -2.59 -5.62
N GLU A 3 -18.62 -3.88 -5.93
CA GLU A 3 -18.54 -4.38 -7.30
C GLU A 3 -19.64 -3.78 -8.20
N ALA A 4 -20.88 -3.69 -7.71
CA ALA A 4 -22.00 -3.06 -8.43
C ALA A 4 -21.85 -1.54 -8.57
N GLN A 5 -21.00 -0.90 -7.77
CA GLN A 5 -20.67 0.52 -7.87
C GLN A 5 -19.47 0.77 -8.79
N GLY A 6 -18.93 -0.27 -9.42
CA GLY A 6 -17.85 -0.15 -10.36
C GLY A 6 -16.44 -0.16 -9.76
N PHE A 7 -16.25 -0.55 -8.51
CA PHE A 7 -14.90 -0.74 -7.96
C PHE A 7 -14.24 -2.00 -8.56
N ASP A 8 -12.93 -1.90 -8.88
CA ASP A 8 -12.13 -3.02 -9.38
C ASP A 8 -11.51 -3.85 -8.27
N ARG A 9 -11.24 -3.22 -7.12
CA ARG A 9 -10.57 -3.84 -5.99
C ARG A 9 -11.18 -3.37 -4.67
N VAL A 10 -11.29 -4.28 -3.73
CA VAL A 10 -11.56 -3.99 -2.32
C VAL A 10 -10.37 -4.41 -1.47
N GLY A 11 -9.97 -3.54 -0.55
CA GLY A 11 -8.82 -3.78 0.31
C GLY A 11 -9.12 -3.69 1.79
N THR A 12 -8.37 -4.43 2.59
CA THR A 12 -8.39 -4.38 4.05
C THR A 12 -7.01 -4.06 4.60
N ALA A 13 -6.95 -3.27 5.66
CA ALA A 13 -5.70 -2.90 6.34
C ALA A 13 -5.57 -3.65 7.68
N GLU A 14 -4.35 -4.05 8.01
CA GLU A 14 -4.04 -4.62 9.33
C GLU A 14 -3.85 -3.51 10.36
N MET A 15 -4.93 -3.18 11.05
CA MET A 15 -4.95 -2.19 12.13
C MET A 15 -5.19 -2.87 13.48
N ASN A 16 -6.43 -2.99 13.88
CA ASN A 16 -6.90 -3.63 15.09
C ASN A 16 -7.46 -5.05 14.86
N HIS A 17 -7.59 -5.46 13.59
CA HIS A 17 -8.07 -6.78 13.17
C HIS A 17 -7.15 -7.41 12.15
N ASP A 18 -7.26 -8.74 11.96
CA ASP A 18 -6.57 -9.47 10.92
C ASP A 18 -7.06 -9.02 9.53
N PRO A 19 -6.15 -8.77 8.56
CA PRO A 19 -6.55 -8.26 7.26
C PRO A 19 -7.08 -9.33 6.29
N PHE A 20 -6.81 -10.62 6.53
CA PHE A 20 -7.17 -11.68 5.59
C PHE A 20 -8.60 -12.19 5.80
N MET A 21 -9.07 -12.26 7.04
CA MET A 21 -10.41 -12.80 7.34
C MET A 21 -11.57 -12.05 6.63
N PRO A 22 -11.60 -10.70 6.61
CA PRO A 22 -12.63 -10.00 5.85
C PRO A 22 -12.56 -10.23 4.34
N LEU A 23 -11.36 -10.53 3.80
CA LEU A 23 -11.18 -10.79 2.36
C LEU A 23 -11.79 -12.12 1.94
N LEU A 24 -11.77 -13.13 2.81
CA LEU A 24 -12.47 -14.39 2.55
C LEU A 24 -13.97 -14.14 2.34
N LEU A 25 -14.59 -13.33 3.22
CA LEU A 25 -16.01 -12.96 3.08
C LEU A 25 -16.26 -12.10 1.83
N ALA A 26 -15.33 -11.19 1.52
CA ALA A 26 -15.44 -10.38 0.31
C ALA A 26 -15.36 -11.25 -0.96
N ALA A 27 -14.48 -12.24 -0.98
CA ALA A 27 -14.35 -13.19 -2.08
C ALA A 27 -15.60 -14.03 -2.27
N GLU A 28 -16.20 -14.52 -1.17
CA GLU A 28 -17.46 -15.30 -1.18
C GLU A 28 -18.65 -14.51 -1.77
N HIS A 29 -18.72 -13.22 -1.47
CA HIS A 29 -19.84 -12.36 -1.86
C HIS A 29 -19.56 -11.47 -3.08
N SER A 30 -18.58 -11.84 -3.91
CA SER A 30 -18.25 -11.13 -5.14
C SER A 30 -17.76 -12.09 -6.23
N GLU A 31 -17.84 -11.65 -7.50
CA GLU A 31 -17.50 -12.50 -8.65
C GLU A 31 -16.28 -11.99 -9.42
N LYS A 32 -16.07 -10.67 -9.50
CA LYS A 32 -15.07 -10.03 -10.38
C LYS A 32 -14.08 -9.14 -9.64
N ILE A 33 -14.52 -8.52 -8.54
CA ILE A 33 -13.70 -7.56 -7.81
C ILE A 33 -12.46 -8.25 -7.22
N GLU A 34 -11.28 -7.67 -7.42
CA GLU A 34 -10.06 -8.13 -6.76
C GLU A 34 -10.18 -7.89 -5.24
N VAL A 35 -9.63 -8.81 -4.46
CA VAL A 35 -9.52 -8.69 -3.00
C VAL A 35 -8.06 -8.51 -2.62
N SER A 36 -7.75 -7.53 -1.76
CA SER A 36 -6.35 -7.22 -1.44
C SER A 36 -6.15 -6.86 0.02
N THR A 37 -4.95 -7.11 0.52
CA THR A 37 -4.50 -6.44 1.74
C THR A 37 -3.89 -5.08 1.39
N GLY A 38 -4.17 -4.06 2.17
CA GLY A 38 -3.61 -2.71 1.98
C GLY A 38 -3.24 -2.03 3.31
N ILE A 39 -2.29 -2.59 4.09
CA ILE A 39 -1.38 -3.71 3.91
C ILE A 39 -1.58 -4.79 5.00
N ALA A 40 -1.09 -6.00 4.74
CA ALA A 40 -0.77 -6.95 5.80
C ALA A 40 0.67 -6.71 6.30
N VAL A 41 0.88 -6.84 7.61
CA VAL A 41 2.20 -6.64 8.23
C VAL A 41 3.07 -7.87 7.95
N ALA A 42 3.98 -7.75 6.99
CA ALA A 42 4.81 -8.85 6.51
C ALA A 42 5.71 -9.45 7.61
N PHE A 43 6.39 -8.60 8.38
CA PHE A 43 7.35 -9.06 9.39
C PHE A 43 6.71 -9.64 10.67
N ALA A 44 5.38 -9.63 10.74
CA ALA A 44 4.64 -10.36 11.78
C ALA A 44 4.43 -11.85 11.44
N ARG A 45 4.78 -12.27 10.20
CA ARG A 45 4.52 -13.62 9.66
C ARG A 45 5.75 -14.17 8.97
N SER A 46 5.84 -15.50 8.86
CA SER A 46 6.87 -16.13 8.02
C SER A 46 6.46 -16.15 6.55
N PRO A 47 7.44 -16.22 5.61
CA PRO A 47 7.13 -16.39 4.18
C PRO A 47 6.22 -17.57 3.89
N MET A 48 6.37 -18.70 4.60
CA MET A 48 5.52 -19.89 4.46
C MET A 48 4.05 -19.59 4.83
N ILE A 49 3.81 -18.90 5.95
CA ILE A 49 2.45 -18.53 6.36
C ILE A 49 1.82 -17.59 5.33
N LEU A 50 2.58 -16.60 4.84
CA LEU A 50 2.09 -15.68 3.82
C LEU A 50 1.85 -16.39 2.49
N ALA A 51 2.70 -17.34 2.11
CA ALA A 51 2.53 -18.12 0.89
C ALA A 51 1.25 -18.97 0.94
N ASN A 52 0.96 -19.64 2.08
CA ASN A 52 -0.29 -20.37 2.28
C ASN A 52 -1.51 -19.46 2.22
N LEU A 53 -1.52 -18.36 3.00
CA LEU A 53 -2.64 -17.41 3.00
C LEU A 53 -2.91 -16.82 1.61
N GLY A 54 -1.84 -16.50 0.87
CA GLY A 54 -1.96 -15.99 -0.48
C GLY A 54 -2.52 -17.04 -1.44
N HIS A 55 -2.03 -18.28 -1.37
CA HIS A 55 -2.52 -19.40 -2.17
C HIS A 55 -4.00 -19.69 -1.89
N ASP A 56 -4.36 -19.91 -0.61
CA ASP A 56 -5.73 -20.29 -0.23
C ASP A 56 -6.75 -19.22 -0.65
N LEU A 57 -6.45 -17.94 -0.38
CA LEU A 57 -7.33 -16.85 -0.79
C LEU A 57 -7.35 -16.66 -2.30
N ASN A 58 -6.23 -16.90 -3.01
CA ASN A 58 -6.20 -16.82 -4.47
C ASN A 58 -7.04 -17.92 -5.10
N ALA A 59 -6.89 -19.16 -4.64
CA ALA A 59 -7.71 -20.28 -5.08
C ALA A 59 -9.20 -20.04 -4.78
N TYR A 60 -9.53 -19.67 -3.56
CA TYR A 60 -10.90 -19.39 -3.13
C TYR A 60 -11.55 -18.24 -3.90
N SER A 61 -10.81 -17.17 -4.16
CA SER A 61 -11.27 -16.01 -4.92
C SER A 61 -11.19 -16.22 -6.45
N LYS A 62 -10.77 -17.38 -6.94
CA LYS A 62 -10.60 -17.68 -8.37
C LYS A 62 -9.63 -16.72 -9.07
N GLY A 63 -8.44 -16.57 -8.50
CA GLY A 63 -7.36 -15.77 -9.07
C GLY A 63 -7.43 -14.25 -8.79
N ARG A 64 -8.30 -13.80 -7.85
CA ARG A 64 -8.52 -12.37 -7.59
C ARG A 64 -7.76 -11.80 -6.39
N MET A 65 -6.89 -12.61 -5.74
CA MET A 65 -6.12 -12.16 -4.58
C MET A 65 -4.91 -11.33 -4.98
N VAL A 66 -4.72 -10.18 -4.33
CA VAL A 66 -3.51 -9.36 -4.41
C VAL A 66 -2.96 -9.15 -3.00
N MET A 67 -1.76 -9.63 -2.76
CA MET A 67 -1.11 -9.52 -1.46
C MET A 67 -0.38 -8.19 -1.32
N GLY A 68 -1.01 -7.19 -0.71
CA GLY A 68 -0.37 -5.93 -0.34
C GLY A 68 0.36 -6.07 1.00
N LEU A 69 1.69 -6.01 0.98
CA LEU A 69 2.56 -6.25 2.13
C LEU A 69 3.31 -4.98 2.54
N GLY A 70 3.53 -4.81 3.83
CA GLY A 70 4.34 -3.72 4.37
C GLY A 70 5.17 -4.14 5.57
N SER A 71 6.31 -3.47 5.79
CA SER A 71 7.25 -3.79 6.88
C SER A 71 6.76 -3.36 8.26
N GLN A 72 5.84 -2.41 8.34
CA GLN A 72 5.49 -1.71 9.56
C GLN A 72 6.74 -1.01 10.16
N ILE A 73 6.65 -0.44 11.35
CA ILE A 73 7.77 0.17 12.08
C ILE A 73 8.30 -0.74 13.19
N ARG A 74 9.59 -0.58 13.52
CA ARG A 74 10.28 -1.40 14.52
C ARG A 74 9.52 -1.58 15.84
N PRO A 75 8.95 -0.53 16.49
CA PRO A 75 8.25 -0.70 17.75
C PRO A 75 7.04 -1.64 17.67
N HIS A 76 6.27 -1.60 16.56
CA HIS A 76 5.16 -2.51 16.36
C HIS A 76 5.64 -3.95 16.17
N ILE A 77 6.67 -4.17 15.36
CA ILE A 77 7.20 -5.52 15.12
C ILE A 77 7.76 -6.11 16.43
N THR A 78 8.59 -5.35 17.15
CA THR A 78 9.28 -5.90 18.32
C THR A 78 8.44 -5.94 19.59
N LYS A 79 7.52 -4.97 19.79
CA LYS A 79 6.79 -4.83 21.06
C LYS A 79 5.32 -5.29 20.97
N ARG A 80 4.69 -5.17 19.78
CA ARG A 80 3.29 -5.59 19.58
C ARG A 80 3.22 -7.01 19.04
N PHE A 81 4.06 -7.35 18.04
CA PHE A 81 4.08 -8.68 17.44
C PHE A 81 5.13 -9.63 18.04
N SER A 82 6.03 -9.11 18.90
CA SER A 82 7.12 -9.91 19.53
C SER A 82 8.02 -10.63 18.53
N MET A 83 8.27 -10.00 17.37
CA MET A 83 9.07 -10.57 16.28
C MET A 83 10.42 -9.84 16.18
N PRO A 84 11.47 -10.53 15.66
CA PRO A 84 12.77 -9.90 15.43
C PRO A 84 12.70 -8.80 14.38
N TRP A 85 13.59 -7.82 14.51
CA TRP A 85 13.72 -6.71 13.56
C TRP A 85 15.09 -6.74 12.90
N GLY A 86 15.08 -6.82 11.57
CA GLY A 86 16.27 -6.73 10.74
C GLY A 86 16.39 -5.39 9.99
N ALA A 87 17.18 -5.36 8.93
CA ALA A 87 17.20 -4.25 7.99
C ALA A 87 15.96 -4.37 7.06
N PRO A 88 15.01 -3.40 7.08
CA PRO A 88 13.69 -3.62 6.50
C PRO A 88 13.71 -3.96 5.00
N ALA A 89 14.46 -3.21 4.18
CA ALA A 89 14.44 -3.41 2.74
C ALA A 89 15.10 -4.73 2.30
N PRO A 90 16.31 -5.12 2.76
CA PRO A 90 16.85 -6.43 2.49
C PRO A 90 16.00 -7.58 3.02
N GLN A 91 15.40 -7.43 4.21
CA GLN A 91 14.53 -8.44 4.79
C GLN A 91 13.23 -8.59 3.97
N MET A 92 12.64 -7.51 3.49
CA MET A 92 11.46 -7.55 2.63
C MET A 92 11.76 -8.20 1.26
N LYS A 93 12.90 -7.85 0.66
CA LYS A 93 13.35 -8.49 -0.56
C LYS A 93 13.42 -9.99 -0.40
N GLU A 94 14.10 -10.45 0.65
CA GLU A 94 14.28 -11.87 0.93
C GLU A 94 12.95 -12.56 1.27
N LEU A 95 12.04 -11.89 1.98
CA LEU A 95 10.70 -12.41 2.29
C LEU A 95 9.90 -12.70 1.01
N VAL A 96 9.86 -11.76 0.07
CA VAL A 96 9.13 -11.95 -1.20
C VAL A 96 9.80 -13.01 -2.05
N GLN A 97 11.13 -13.05 -2.12
CA GLN A 97 11.87 -14.09 -2.84
C GLN A 97 11.62 -15.49 -2.25
N ALA A 98 11.56 -15.60 -0.91
CA ALA A 98 11.23 -16.86 -0.24
C ALA A 98 9.80 -17.31 -0.55
N MET A 99 8.82 -16.39 -0.56
CA MET A 99 7.45 -16.71 -0.97
C MET A 99 7.41 -17.21 -2.41
N ARG A 100 8.13 -16.55 -3.33
CA ARG A 100 8.20 -16.98 -4.73
C ARG A 100 8.85 -18.36 -4.90
N ALA A 101 9.91 -18.66 -4.12
CA ALA A 101 10.53 -19.98 -4.12
C ALA A 101 9.59 -21.08 -3.59
N ILE A 102 8.77 -20.77 -2.60
CA ILE A 102 7.73 -21.68 -2.09
C ILE A 102 6.69 -21.93 -3.19
N TRP A 103 6.20 -20.89 -3.85
CA TRP A 103 5.24 -21.02 -4.95
C TRP A 103 5.83 -21.74 -6.17
N ALA A 104 7.08 -21.48 -6.55
CA ALA A 104 7.75 -22.22 -7.63
C ALA A 104 7.83 -23.73 -7.30
N ASN A 105 8.09 -24.08 -6.04
CA ASN A 105 8.00 -25.49 -5.62
C ASN A 105 6.59 -26.06 -5.79
N TRP A 106 5.54 -25.32 -5.42
CA TRP A 106 4.17 -25.83 -5.50
C TRP A 106 3.64 -25.90 -6.92
N TYR A 107 3.88 -24.88 -7.74
CA TYR A 107 3.28 -24.76 -9.08
C TYR A 107 4.15 -25.38 -10.19
N GLU A 108 5.48 -25.24 -10.06
CA GLU A 108 6.43 -25.61 -11.12
C GLU A 108 7.20 -26.90 -10.78
N GLY A 109 7.11 -27.37 -9.52
CA GLY A 109 7.80 -28.59 -9.05
C GLY A 109 9.29 -28.37 -8.76
N GLU A 110 9.75 -27.14 -8.67
CA GLU A 110 11.12 -26.83 -8.33
C GLU A 110 11.47 -27.30 -6.90
N PRO A 111 12.67 -27.82 -6.64
CA PRO A 111 13.10 -28.16 -5.29
C PRO A 111 13.12 -26.91 -4.40
N LEU A 112 12.46 -26.97 -3.23
CA LEU A 112 12.51 -25.89 -2.26
C LEU A 112 13.90 -25.83 -1.59
N ARG A 113 14.73 -24.87 -2.03
CA ARG A 113 16.09 -24.62 -1.53
C ARG A 113 16.33 -23.13 -1.41
N PHE A 114 15.68 -22.51 -0.45
CA PHE A 114 15.86 -21.09 -0.17
C PHE A 114 16.66 -20.91 1.11
N GLU A 115 17.90 -20.44 1.00
CA GLU A 115 18.82 -20.19 2.11
C GLU A 115 19.25 -18.74 2.09
N GLY A 116 18.63 -17.91 2.94
CA GLY A 116 18.88 -16.50 3.05
C GLY A 116 19.44 -16.09 4.40
N LYS A 117 19.65 -14.81 4.58
CA LYS A 117 20.09 -14.23 5.85
C LYS A 117 18.98 -14.21 6.90
N TYR A 118 17.73 -13.98 6.46
CA TYR A 118 16.57 -13.81 7.32
C TYR A 118 15.66 -15.03 7.32
N TYR A 119 15.59 -15.75 6.20
CA TYR A 119 14.66 -16.85 6.00
C TYR A 119 15.35 -18.06 5.37
N ASN A 120 15.01 -19.26 5.86
CA ASN A 120 15.50 -20.52 5.32
C ASN A 120 14.33 -21.50 5.14
N HIS A 121 14.12 -21.95 3.91
CA HIS A 121 13.08 -22.89 3.53
C HIS A 121 13.68 -23.99 2.66
N THR A 122 13.94 -25.15 3.27
CA THR A 122 14.62 -26.28 2.62
C THR A 122 13.87 -27.60 2.75
N LEU A 123 12.64 -27.55 3.27
CA LEU A 123 11.80 -28.73 3.45
C LEU A 123 10.41 -28.48 2.84
N MET A 124 10.04 -29.37 1.93
CA MET A 124 8.67 -29.52 1.43
C MET A 124 8.43 -30.99 1.13
N THR A 125 7.29 -31.49 1.56
CA THR A 125 6.89 -32.88 1.28
C THR A 125 5.52 -32.88 0.58
N PRO A 126 5.16 -33.96 -0.15
CA PRO A 126 3.89 -34.01 -0.88
C PRO A 126 2.65 -33.70 -0.02
N ALA A 127 2.66 -34.10 1.24
CA ALA A 127 1.54 -33.88 2.16
C ALA A 127 1.30 -32.39 2.51
N PHE A 128 2.28 -31.51 2.27
CA PHE A 128 2.21 -30.07 2.51
C PHE A 128 2.23 -29.23 1.22
N THR A 129 2.14 -29.89 0.07
CA THR A 129 2.07 -29.24 -1.23
C THR A 129 0.59 -29.14 -1.65
N PRO A 130 0.04 -27.95 -1.93
CA PRO A 130 -1.33 -27.81 -2.42
C PRO A 130 -1.55 -28.56 -3.73
N GLU A 131 -2.75 -29.18 -3.87
CA GLU A 131 -3.14 -29.90 -5.08
C GLU A 131 -3.85 -28.99 -6.10
N ASP A 132 -4.57 -27.95 -5.61
CA ASP A 132 -5.33 -26.98 -6.39
C ASP A 132 -4.41 -25.88 -6.95
N LYS A 133 -3.98 -26.04 -8.20
CA LYS A 133 -3.01 -25.18 -8.87
C LYS A 133 -3.59 -24.28 -9.97
N GLU A 134 -4.90 -24.28 -10.13
CA GLU A 134 -5.61 -23.68 -11.27
C GLU A 134 -5.32 -22.17 -11.42
N TYR A 135 -5.23 -21.44 -10.30
CA TYR A 135 -5.11 -19.98 -10.36
C TYR A 135 -3.67 -19.46 -10.14
N GLY A 136 -2.71 -20.35 -9.92
CA GLY A 136 -1.30 -19.98 -9.74
C GLY A 136 -1.02 -19.11 -8.52
N ALA A 137 0.16 -18.48 -8.52
CA ALA A 137 0.57 -17.59 -7.44
C ALA A 137 -0.16 -16.24 -7.48
N PRO A 138 -0.59 -15.70 -6.33
CA PRO A 138 -1.18 -14.38 -6.28
C PRO A 138 -0.16 -13.29 -6.58
N LYS A 139 -0.64 -12.12 -7.03
CA LYS A 139 0.20 -10.93 -7.15
C LYS A 139 0.64 -10.44 -5.77
N VAL A 140 1.86 -9.92 -5.69
CA VAL A 140 2.43 -9.30 -4.49
C VAL A 140 2.70 -7.83 -4.77
N THR A 141 2.11 -6.94 -3.98
CA THR A 141 2.43 -5.52 -4.00
C THR A 141 3.08 -5.10 -2.69
N LEU A 142 4.05 -4.19 -2.72
CA LEU A 142 4.73 -3.69 -1.53
C LEU A 142 4.36 -2.25 -1.25
N ALA A 143 4.11 -1.92 0.02
CA ALA A 143 3.98 -0.54 0.44
C ALA A 143 5.35 0.05 0.76
N ALA A 144 5.65 1.22 0.21
CA ALA A 144 6.88 1.93 0.48
C ALA A 144 6.70 3.46 0.51
N VAL A 145 7.61 4.12 1.23
CA VAL A 145 7.79 5.57 1.22
C VAL A 145 9.22 5.91 0.76
N GLY A 146 10.23 5.31 1.38
CA GLY A 146 11.63 5.60 1.10
C GLY A 146 12.15 4.89 -0.16
N PRO A 147 13.15 5.49 -0.84
CA PRO A 147 13.62 5.00 -2.15
C PRO A 147 14.19 3.59 -2.12
N ILE A 148 14.81 3.15 -1.03
CA ILE A 148 15.41 1.81 -0.94
C ILE A 148 14.34 0.72 -0.93
N MET A 149 13.25 0.89 -0.18
CA MET A 149 12.14 -0.06 -0.18
C MET A 149 11.36 -0.02 -1.49
N THR A 150 11.23 1.16 -2.09
CA THR A 150 10.62 1.35 -3.41
C THR A 150 11.39 0.62 -4.50
N GLU A 151 12.73 0.70 -4.47
CA GLU A 151 13.60 -0.05 -5.39
C GLU A 151 13.44 -1.56 -5.21
N VAL A 152 13.35 -2.04 -3.96
CA VAL A 152 13.05 -3.46 -3.66
C VAL A 152 11.68 -3.85 -4.23
N ALA A 153 10.65 -3.00 -4.12
CA ALA A 153 9.36 -3.30 -4.74
C ALA A 153 9.49 -3.48 -6.26
N GLY A 154 10.19 -2.58 -6.95
CA GLY A 154 10.48 -2.72 -8.38
C GLY A 154 11.26 -4.00 -8.72
N GLU A 155 12.14 -4.46 -7.82
CA GLU A 155 12.96 -5.64 -8.07
C GLU A 155 12.21 -6.97 -7.87
N VAL A 156 11.34 -7.10 -6.85
CA VAL A 156 10.79 -8.41 -6.47
C VAL A 156 9.27 -8.50 -6.44
N ALA A 157 8.54 -7.38 -6.46
CA ALA A 157 7.08 -7.35 -6.35
C ALA A 157 6.40 -7.08 -7.69
N ASP A 158 5.09 -7.31 -7.79
CA ASP A 158 4.28 -7.03 -8.97
C ASP A 158 3.71 -5.60 -8.98
N GLY A 159 3.93 -4.84 -7.91
CA GLY A 159 3.51 -3.45 -7.82
C GLY A 159 3.92 -2.76 -6.53
N LEU A 160 3.64 -1.46 -6.50
CA LEU A 160 3.88 -0.57 -5.37
C LEU A 160 2.58 0.07 -4.90
N ILE A 161 2.36 0.04 -3.60
CA ILE A 161 1.37 0.88 -2.92
C ILE A 161 2.12 2.08 -2.36
N ILE A 162 1.98 3.24 -3.02
CA ILE A 162 2.56 4.49 -2.52
C ILE A 162 1.77 4.94 -1.29
N HIS A 163 2.47 5.23 -0.20
CA HIS A 163 1.84 5.69 1.03
C HIS A 163 1.13 7.04 0.81
N PRO A 164 -0.08 7.28 1.36
CA PRO A 164 -0.80 8.55 1.22
C PRO A 164 0.02 9.78 1.64
N PHE A 165 0.92 9.62 2.61
CA PHE A 165 1.90 10.65 2.96
C PHE A 165 3.00 10.68 1.90
N SER A 166 2.63 11.19 0.74
CA SER A 166 3.50 11.48 -0.40
C SER A 166 2.95 12.70 -1.13
N ASN A 167 3.67 13.21 -2.11
CA ASN A 167 3.23 14.30 -2.97
C ASN A 167 3.77 14.11 -4.38
N GLU A 168 3.19 14.81 -5.34
CA GLU A 168 3.54 14.67 -6.75
C GLU A 168 5.05 14.83 -7.00
N LYS A 169 5.66 15.88 -6.45
CA LYS A 169 7.09 16.16 -6.62
C LYS A 169 7.96 15.01 -6.09
N TYR A 170 7.66 14.52 -4.88
CA TYR A 170 8.40 13.39 -4.30
C TYR A 170 8.22 12.12 -5.13
N ILE A 171 7.01 11.87 -5.63
CA ILE A 171 6.76 10.70 -6.48
C ILE A 171 7.60 10.80 -7.76
N ARG A 172 7.57 11.94 -8.45
CA ARG A 172 8.32 12.12 -9.70
C ARG A 172 9.83 12.11 -9.52
N GLU A 173 10.35 12.79 -8.50
CA GLU A 173 11.79 12.95 -8.31
C GLU A 173 12.46 11.79 -7.58
N VAL A 174 11.72 11.03 -6.76
CA VAL A 174 12.30 10.00 -5.89
C VAL A 174 11.68 8.62 -6.12
N THR A 175 10.33 8.53 -6.12
CA THR A 175 9.65 7.24 -6.17
C THR A 175 9.77 6.58 -7.55
N LEU A 176 9.41 7.28 -8.64
CA LEU A 176 9.48 6.73 -10.00
C LEU A 176 10.90 6.31 -10.39
N PRO A 177 11.96 7.13 -10.18
CA PRO A 177 13.32 6.69 -10.45
C PRO A 177 13.76 5.47 -9.61
N ALA A 178 13.24 5.32 -8.38
CA ALA A 178 13.54 4.14 -7.58
C ALA A 178 12.85 2.87 -8.11
N ILE A 179 11.60 2.99 -8.59
CA ILE A 179 10.91 1.89 -9.28
C ILE A 179 11.71 1.45 -10.51
N GLU A 180 12.13 2.41 -11.36
CA GLU A 180 12.89 2.13 -12.58
C GLU A 180 14.19 1.37 -12.28
N ARG A 181 14.93 1.78 -11.25
CA ARG A 181 16.13 1.04 -10.82
C ARG A 181 15.83 -0.38 -10.37
N GLY A 182 14.73 -0.58 -9.65
CA GLY A 182 14.30 -1.90 -9.21
C GLY A 182 13.90 -2.80 -10.38
N LEU A 183 13.10 -2.28 -11.31
CA LEU A 183 12.69 -2.99 -12.54
C LEU A 183 13.91 -3.37 -13.40
N ALA A 184 14.86 -2.45 -13.58
CA ALA A 184 16.09 -2.72 -14.31
C ALA A 184 16.90 -3.88 -13.70
N LYS A 185 16.94 -4.02 -12.38
CA LYS A 185 17.62 -5.14 -11.70
C LYS A 185 16.97 -6.50 -11.98
N SER A 186 15.66 -6.53 -12.17
CA SER A 186 14.91 -7.76 -12.48
C SER A 186 14.68 -7.98 -13.96
N GLY A 187 15.09 -7.05 -14.82
CA GLY A 187 14.87 -7.13 -16.27
C GLY A 187 13.41 -6.96 -16.70
N ARG A 188 12.56 -6.37 -15.83
CA ARG A 188 11.13 -6.13 -16.10
C ARG A 188 10.89 -4.72 -16.62
N SER A 189 9.78 -4.56 -17.36
CA SER A 189 9.33 -3.26 -17.84
C SER A 189 8.34 -2.60 -16.87
N ARG A 190 8.05 -1.31 -17.10
CA ARG A 190 7.03 -0.55 -16.34
C ARG A 190 5.63 -1.14 -16.54
N GLU A 191 5.35 -1.74 -17.68
CA GLU A 191 4.07 -2.34 -18.04
C GLU A 191 3.73 -3.57 -17.19
N ASP A 192 4.76 -4.24 -16.65
CA ASP A 192 4.62 -5.41 -15.78
C ASP A 192 4.45 -5.05 -14.28
N PHE A 193 4.29 -3.76 -13.97
CA PHE A 193 4.35 -3.27 -12.60
C PHE A 193 3.22 -2.27 -12.28
N GLU A 194 2.35 -2.62 -11.33
CA GLU A 194 1.24 -1.76 -10.91
C GLU A 194 1.69 -0.68 -9.90
N ILE A 195 1.35 0.58 -10.16
CA ILE A 195 1.51 1.68 -9.20
C ILE A 195 0.13 2.07 -8.67
N ALA A 196 -0.10 1.83 -7.39
CA ALA A 196 -1.30 2.26 -6.69
C ALA A 196 -0.99 3.46 -5.79
N TYR A 197 -1.71 4.57 -5.99
CA TYR A 197 -1.59 5.76 -5.15
C TYR A 197 -2.95 6.38 -4.85
N THR A 198 -3.17 6.69 -3.59
CA THR A 198 -4.35 7.43 -3.13
C THR A 198 -3.88 8.68 -2.40
N PRO A 199 -4.02 9.88 -2.98
CA PRO A 199 -3.70 11.13 -2.30
C PRO A 199 -4.65 11.37 -1.12
N PHE A 200 -4.30 12.29 -0.22
CA PHE A 200 -5.28 12.87 0.68
C PHE A 200 -6.31 13.63 -0.15
N ILE A 201 -7.58 13.39 0.13
CA ILE A 201 -8.69 14.07 -0.55
C ILE A 201 -9.42 14.91 0.49
N VAL A 202 -9.56 16.21 0.21
CA VAL A 202 -10.28 17.17 1.03
C VAL A 202 -11.43 17.73 0.21
N SER A 203 -12.63 17.28 0.52
CA SER A 203 -13.86 17.72 -0.14
C SER A 203 -15.05 17.51 0.79
N GLY A 204 -16.16 18.12 0.50
CA GLY A 204 -17.40 17.97 1.26
C GLY A 204 -18.60 18.41 0.41
N LYS A 205 -19.77 17.90 0.76
CA LYS A 205 -21.05 18.31 0.17
C LYS A 205 -21.50 19.73 0.60
N ASP A 206 -20.94 20.20 1.70
CA ASP A 206 -21.19 21.50 2.32
C ASP A 206 -19.92 21.97 3.05
N GLU A 207 -19.91 23.25 3.44
CA GLU A 207 -18.78 23.89 4.11
C GLU A 207 -18.43 23.20 5.44
N GLU A 208 -19.41 22.77 6.22
CA GLU A 208 -19.19 22.08 7.50
C GLU A 208 -18.44 20.76 7.28
N THR A 209 -18.88 19.96 6.31
CA THR A 209 -18.24 18.70 5.95
C THR A 209 -16.83 18.94 5.40
N PHE A 210 -16.67 19.96 4.56
CA PHE A 210 -15.38 20.33 3.99
C PHE A 210 -14.36 20.70 5.06
N GLU A 211 -14.70 21.61 5.98
CA GLU A 211 -13.80 22.04 7.06
C GLU A 211 -13.46 20.88 8.02
N LYS A 212 -14.42 20.00 8.30
CA LYS A 212 -14.16 18.78 9.07
C LYS A 212 -13.14 17.87 8.40
N VAL A 213 -13.34 17.53 7.12
CA VAL A 213 -12.42 16.67 6.36
C VAL A 213 -11.05 17.33 6.22
N LYS A 214 -11.00 18.64 6.05
CA LYS A 214 -9.77 19.44 6.01
C LYS A 214 -8.97 19.32 7.30
N LEU A 215 -9.63 19.49 8.45
CA LEU A 215 -8.99 19.34 9.76
C LEU A 215 -8.48 17.90 9.98
N GLU A 216 -9.27 16.90 9.63
CA GLU A 216 -8.86 15.49 9.71
C GLU A 216 -7.64 15.20 8.83
N ALA A 217 -7.59 15.74 7.61
CA ALA A 217 -6.46 15.60 6.70
C ALA A 217 -5.20 16.27 7.27
N LYS A 218 -5.31 17.49 7.78
CA LYS A 218 -4.20 18.19 8.45
C LYS A 218 -3.63 17.39 9.62
N ASN A 219 -4.48 16.86 10.48
CA ASN A 219 -4.06 16.02 11.61
C ASN A 219 -3.36 14.75 11.16
N ARG A 220 -3.84 14.09 10.10
CA ARG A 220 -3.21 12.89 9.53
C ARG A 220 -1.86 13.21 8.89
N ILE A 221 -1.76 14.31 8.16
CA ILE A 221 -0.49 14.77 7.56
C ILE A 221 0.52 15.06 8.67
N ALA A 222 0.13 15.79 9.71
CA ALA A 222 0.98 16.10 10.86
C ALA A 222 1.45 14.83 11.58
N PHE A 223 0.55 13.86 11.79
CA PHE A 223 0.86 12.58 12.40
C PHE A 223 1.93 11.82 11.59
N TYR A 224 1.73 11.64 10.28
CA TYR A 224 2.72 10.97 9.44
C TYR A 224 4.01 11.78 9.31
N GLY A 225 3.91 13.10 9.20
CA GLY A 225 5.05 14.01 9.13
C GLY A 225 5.96 13.96 10.36
N SER A 226 5.44 13.51 11.50
CA SER A 226 6.23 13.30 12.73
C SER A 226 7.18 12.10 12.64
N THR A 227 6.98 11.21 11.67
CA THR A 227 7.77 9.98 11.51
C THR A 227 9.13 10.27 10.87
N PRO A 228 10.26 9.97 11.54
CA PRO A 228 11.59 10.30 11.02
C PRO A 228 11.88 9.76 9.62
N ALA A 229 11.40 8.55 9.31
CA ALA A 229 11.60 7.92 8.00
C ALA A 229 10.91 8.66 6.85
N TYR A 230 9.97 9.57 7.13
CA TYR A 230 9.19 10.31 6.14
C TYR A 230 9.68 11.75 5.90
N LYS A 231 10.74 12.16 6.59
CA LYS A 231 11.34 13.50 6.48
C LYS A 231 11.56 13.94 5.02
N ASN A 232 12.01 13.03 4.17
CA ASN A 232 12.36 13.36 2.78
C ASN A 232 11.15 13.72 1.93
N VAL A 233 9.94 13.28 2.29
CA VAL A 233 8.70 13.65 1.57
C VAL A 233 8.43 15.15 1.67
N LEU A 234 8.68 15.75 2.84
CA LEU A 234 8.64 17.20 3.03
C LEU A 234 9.91 17.87 2.52
N GLY A 235 11.02 17.15 2.55
CA GLY A 235 12.35 17.66 2.20
C GLY A 235 12.47 18.15 0.75
N VAL A 236 11.77 17.52 -0.21
CA VAL A 236 11.74 17.98 -1.62
C VAL A 236 11.12 19.37 -1.80
N HIS A 237 10.39 19.84 -0.79
CA HIS A 237 9.81 21.20 -0.74
C HIS A 237 10.57 22.14 0.22
N GLY A 238 11.75 21.74 0.71
CA GLY A 238 12.51 22.51 1.71
C GLY A 238 11.91 22.48 3.12
N LEU A 239 10.90 21.65 3.37
CA LEU A 239 10.16 21.58 4.65
C LEU A 239 10.60 20.39 5.52
N GLY A 240 11.75 19.76 5.22
CA GLY A 240 12.21 18.57 5.94
C GLY A 240 12.38 18.79 7.45
N ASP A 241 12.76 19.97 7.88
CA ASP A 241 13.00 20.25 9.31
C ASP A 241 11.70 20.32 10.16
N MET A 242 10.54 20.52 9.52
CA MET A 242 9.24 20.39 10.17
C MET A 242 9.07 19.03 10.86
N GLN A 243 9.65 17.96 10.32
CA GLN A 243 9.63 16.63 10.92
C GLN A 243 10.12 16.62 12.36
N PHE A 244 11.17 17.38 12.70
CA PHE A 244 11.72 17.40 14.04
C PHE A 244 10.74 18.00 15.06
N GLU A 245 10.08 19.09 14.69
CA GLU A 245 9.10 19.75 15.56
C GLU A 245 7.83 18.90 15.71
N LEU A 246 7.31 18.34 14.61
CA LEU A 246 6.19 17.41 14.66
C LEU A 246 6.52 16.16 15.52
N ASN A 247 7.73 15.61 15.42
CA ASN A 247 8.17 14.48 16.24
C ASN A 247 8.26 14.84 17.74
N LYS A 248 8.74 16.05 18.07
CA LYS A 248 8.78 16.53 19.45
C LYS A 248 7.37 16.66 20.01
N LEU A 249 6.48 17.38 19.33
CA LEU A 249 5.08 17.56 19.73
C LEU A 249 4.35 16.22 19.89
N SER A 250 4.59 15.25 19.00
CA SER A 250 3.99 13.93 19.08
C SER A 250 4.38 13.17 20.36
N LYS A 251 5.63 13.31 20.82
CA LYS A 251 6.12 12.71 22.08
C LYS A 251 5.56 13.41 23.33
N GLU A 252 5.20 14.67 23.18
CA GLU A 252 4.56 15.48 24.23
C GLU A 252 3.03 15.30 24.26
N GLY A 253 2.45 14.56 23.28
CA GLY A 253 1.01 14.36 23.17
C GLY A 253 0.22 15.59 22.69
N ARG A 254 0.89 16.57 22.10
CA ARG A 254 0.35 17.87 21.64
C ARG A 254 -0.20 17.76 20.22
N TRP A 255 -1.16 16.87 20.02
CA TRP A 255 -1.69 16.51 18.70
C TRP A 255 -2.41 17.66 17.98
N ALA A 256 -3.14 18.50 18.70
CA ALA A 256 -3.84 19.64 18.14
C ALA A 256 -2.86 20.66 17.51
N GLU A 257 -1.81 20.99 18.23
CA GLU A 257 -0.78 21.92 17.77
C GLU A 257 -0.03 21.40 16.54
N MET A 258 0.16 20.08 16.43
CA MET A 258 0.73 19.49 15.22
C MET A 258 -0.13 19.74 14.00
N GLY A 259 -1.46 19.62 14.12
CA GLY A 259 -2.41 19.90 13.04
C GLY A 259 -2.38 21.36 12.59
N GLU A 260 -2.22 22.30 13.54
CA GLU A 260 -2.12 23.73 13.25
C GLU A 260 -0.86 24.11 12.44
N MET A 261 0.21 23.31 12.54
CA MET A 261 1.42 23.51 11.72
C MET A 261 1.20 23.23 10.24
N ILE A 262 0.15 22.50 9.87
CA ILE A 262 -0.16 22.17 8.47
C ILE A 262 -0.98 23.31 7.86
N THR A 263 -0.31 24.15 7.09
CA THR A 263 -0.97 25.24 6.34
C THR A 263 -1.83 24.69 5.21
N ASP A 264 -2.74 25.50 4.67
CA ASP A 264 -3.55 25.10 3.51
C ASP A 264 -2.69 24.91 2.26
N ASP A 265 -1.61 25.69 2.11
CA ASP A 265 -0.64 25.48 1.03
C ASP A 265 0.04 24.12 1.12
N LEU A 266 0.49 23.73 2.32
CA LEU A 266 1.08 22.40 2.52
C LEU A 266 0.04 21.30 2.32
N LEU A 267 -1.18 21.48 2.78
CA LEU A 267 -2.27 20.55 2.54
C LEU A 267 -2.52 20.34 1.04
N ASN A 268 -2.50 21.41 0.24
CA ASN A 268 -2.68 21.33 -1.20
C ASN A 268 -1.48 20.67 -1.93
N ILE A 269 -0.28 20.78 -1.38
CA ILE A 269 0.89 20.01 -1.85
C ILE A 269 0.72 18.52 -1.57
N MET A 270 0.23 18.16 -0.38
CA MET A 270 0.15 16.78 0.09
C MET A 270 -1.12 16.04 -0.34
N GLY A 271 -2.12 16.75 -0.85
CA GLY A 271 -3.42 16.18 -1.21
C GLY A 271 -4.08 16.90 -2.38
N VAL A 272 -5.31 16.53 -2.66
CA VAL A 272 -6.20 17.18 -3.61
C VAL A 272 -7.37 17.79 -2.84
N MET A 273 -7.60 19.08 -3.04
CA MET A 273 -8.60 19.84 -2.31
C MET A 273 -9.52 20.57 -3.29
N GLY A 274 -10.83 20.44 -3.12
CA GLY A 274 -11.80 21.15 -3.96
C GLY A 274 -13.21 20.59 -3.88
N GLU A 275 -14.08 21.15 -4.71
CA GLU A 275 -15.45 20.66 -4.89
C GLU A 275 -15.46 19.27 -5.50
N PRO A 276 -16.44 18.39 -5.15
CA PRO A 276 -16.54 17.03 -5.69
C PRO A 276 -16.41 16.97 -7.22
N SER A 277 -17.03 17.89 -7.92
CA SER A 277 -17.02 17.97 -9.40
C SER A 277 -15.65 18.20 -10.03
N SER A 278 -14.68 18.77 -9.30
CA SER A 278 -13.34 19.07 -9.80
C SER A 278 -12.30 18.01 -9.44
N LEU A 279 -12.57 17.18 -8.44
CA LEU A 279 -11.58 16.27 -7.87
C LEU A 279 -11.01 15.26 -8.86
N VAL A 280 -11.87 14.64 -9.67
CA VAL A 280 -11.45 13.62 -10.63
C VAL A 280 -10.48 14.20 -11.65
N ALA A 281 -10.79 15.38 -12.18
CA ALA A 281 -9.92 16.07 -13.13
C ALA A 281 -8.56 16.43 -12.51
N GLU A 282 -8.56 16.91 -11.28
CA GLU A 282 -7.33 17.25 -10.56
C GLU A 282 -6.48 15.99 -10.25
N ILE A 283 -7.09 14.90 -9.79
CA ILE A 283 -6.40 13.62 -9.54
C ILE A 283 -5.76 13.12 -10.84
N LYS A 284 -6.49 13.12 -11.93
CA LYS A 284 -5.97 12.70 -13.25
C LYS A 284 -4.87 13.60 -13.76
N SER A 285 -5.00 14.91 -13.63
CA SER A 285 -4.00 15.88 -14.04
C SER A 285 -2.67 15.71 -13.32
N ARG A 286 -2.71 15.47 -12.01
CA ARG A 286 -1.49 15.37 -11.18
C ARG A 286 -0.86 13.99 -11.19
N TYR A 287 -1.65 12.93 -11.29
CA TYR A 287 -1.18 11.58 -11.02
C TYR A 287 -1.51 10.56 -12.12
N GLY A 288 -2.37 10.89 -13.09
CA GLY A 288 -2.90 9.95 -14.06
C GLY A 288 -1.88 9.39 -15.04
N ASP A 289 -0.77 10.09 -15.27
CA ASP A 289 0.28 9.66 -16.19
C ASP A 289 1.20 8.54 -15.64
N PHE A 290 1.19 8.30 -14.33
CA PHE A 290 2.01 7.26 -13.71
C PHE A 290 1.26 6.33 -12.76
N THR A 291 0.01 6.64 -12.39
CA THR A 291 -0.79 5.84 -11.46
C THR A 291 -1.71 4.91 -12.23
N ASP A 292 -1.57 3.60 -12.01
CA ASP A 292 -2.46 2.60 -12.61
C ASP A 292 -3.74 2.41 -11.79
N ARG A 293 -3.70 2.74 -10.49
CA ARG A 293 -4.80 2.54 -9.57
C ARG A 293 -4.87 3.63 -8.49
N THR A 294 -6.07 4.16 -8.27
CA THR A 294 -6.35 5.09 -7.17
C THR A 294 -7.62 4.67 -6.41
N SER A 295 -7.87 5.27 -5.26
CA SER A 295 -9.10 4.98 -4.49
C SER A 295 -10.26 5.83 -4.97
N GLY A 296 -11.39 5.17 -5.21
CA GLY A 296 -12.68 5.80 -5.46
C GLY A 296 -13.55 5.96 -4.19
N GLY A 297 -12.93 5.95 -3.01
CA GLY A 297 -13.62 6.01 -1.72
C GLY A 297 -14.17 7.40 -1.37
N PHE A 298 -14.85 8.09 -2.29
CA PHE A 298 -15.47 9.40 -2.10
C PHE A 298 -16.67 9.30 -1.14
N THR A 299 -16.41 9.29 0.18
CA THR A 299 -17.42 9.08 1.21
C THR A 299 -18.29 10.33 1.49
N PHE A 300 -17.89 11.47 0.99
CA PHE A 300 -18.55 12.77 1.15
C PHE A 300 -19.66 13.03 0.13
N VAL A 301 -19.81 12.17 -0.88
CA VAL A 301 -20.88 12.22 -1.87
C VAL A 301 -21.83 11.03 -1.73
N ASP A 302 -23.02 11.10 -2.30
CA ASP A 302 -23.96 10.00 -2.32
C ASP A 302 -23.50 8.84 -3.24
N THR A 303 -24.31 7.78 -3.32
CA THR A 303 -23.92 6.59 -4.08
C THR A 303 -23.94 6.82 -5.58
N GLU A 304 -24.86 7.63 -6.11
CA GLU A 304 -25.02 7.87 -7.54
C GLU A 304 -23.84 8.73 -8.04
N GLU A 305 -23.59 9.84 -7.40
CA GLU A 305 -22.45 10.72 -7.71
C GLU A 305 -21.10 9.96 -7.58
N ARG A 306 -20.97 9.10 -6.58
CA ARG A 306 -19.77 8.25 -6.43
C ARG A 306 -19.55 7.32 -7.61
N VAL A 307 -20.59 6.70 -8.12
CA VAL A 307 -20.51 5.83 -9.31
C VAL A 307 -20.06 6.62 -10.52
N GLU A 308 -20.57 7.84 -10.71
CA GLU A 308 -20.15 8.74 -11.79
C GLU A 308 -18.68 9.14 -11.65
N MET A 309 -18.23 9.50 -10.45
CA MET A 309 -16.82 9.83 -10.18
C MET A 309 -15.88 8.63 -10.43
N ILE A 310 -16.29 7.42 -10.05
CA ILE A 310 -15.51 6.20 -10.33
C ILE A 310 -15.43 5.93 -11.83
N ALA A 311 -16.53 6.10 -12.56
CA ALA A 311 -16.54 5.94 -14.00
C ALA A 311 -15.63 6.99 -14.69
N ALA A 312 -15.64 8.22 -14.21
CA ALA A 312 -14.79 9.31 -14.71
C ALA A 312 -13.30 9.10 -14.41
N LEU A 313 -12.94 8.44 -13.28
CA LEU A 313 -11.54 8.06 -13.00
C LEU A 313 -11.01 7.03 -14.00
N ARG A 314 -11.87 6.18 -14.57
CA ARG A 314 -11.47 5.13 -15.53
C ARG A 314 -11.38 5.63 -16.97
N ALA A 315 -12.18 6.65 -17.32
CA ALA A 315 -12.17 7.24 -18.66
C ALA A 315 -10.89 8.03 -18.95
#